data_a8f585eb127562b63c5d5e4a81d27534
#
_entry.id   a8f585eb127562b63c5d5e4a81d27534
#
_cell.length_a   1.000
_cell.length_b   1.000
_cell.length_c   1.000
_cell.angle_alpha   90.00
_cell.angle_beta   90.00
_cell.angle_gamma   90.00
#
_symmetry.space_group_name_H-M   'P 1'
#
loop_
_entity.id
_entity.type
_entity.pdbx_description
1 polymer ?
#
loop_
_entity_poly.entity_id
_entity_poly.type
_entity_poly.pdbx_seq_one_letter_code
_entity_poly.pdbx_strand_id
1 'polypeptide(L)'
;NNYQSYSKGEKRNIIDLKYNNLSVKILPLICYEIIYSGKIFTNSNFDYILNISEDGWFGKSIGPEQHFTHSIFRAIESGKYLIRSANNGISAIINPTGFVEKKISFGNSGYIDFSEKRVLNSTLFSQLGNKMFLIIILLYIFLIFSSNRFRNE
;
A
#
# COMPACT_ATOMS: atom_id res chain seq x y z
N ASN A 1 -15.91 -30.77 12.19
CA ASN A 1 -15.23 -29.48 12.28
C ASN A 1 -16.16 -28.42 11.70
N ASN A 2 -16.86 -27.68 12.58
CA ASN A 2 -17.67 -26.54 12.17
C ASN A 2 -16.72 -25.38 11.83
N TYR A 3 -16.38 -25.21 10.56
CA TYR A 3 -15.73 -23.99 10.09
C TYR A 3 -16.78 -22.87 10.10
N GLN A 4 -16.70 -21.98 11.07
CA GLN A 4 -17.45 -20.73 11.02
C GLN A 4 -16.76 -19.82 9.99
N SER A 5 -17.45 -19.52 8.91
CA SER A 5 -16.99 -18.49 7.98
C SER A 5 -17.10 -17.12 8.63
N TYR A 6 -16.07 -16.29 8.49
CA TYR A 6 -16.13 -14.89 8.93
C TYR A 6 -17.19 -14.11 8.14
N SER A 7 -17.89 -13.23 8.81
CA SER A 7 -18.81 -12.32 8.13
C SER A 7 -18.04 -11.35 7.24
N LYS A 8 -18.53 -11.15 6.02
CA LYS A 8 -17.95 -10.16 5.11
C LYS A 8 -18.20 -8.76 5.65
N GLY A 9 -17.14 -7.94 5.71
CA GLY A 9 -17.28 -6.52 6.00
C GLY A 9 -17.95 -5.77 4.84
N GLU A 10 -18.75 -4.75 5.16
CA GLU A 10 -19.45 -3.94 4.15
C GLU A 10 -18.46 -3.08 3.35
N LYS A 11 -17.48 -2.49 4.01
CA LYS A 11 -16.47 -1.61 3.41
C LYS A 11 -15.18 -1.61 4.22
N ARG A 12 -14.08 -1.20 3.56
CA ARG A 12 -12.83 -0.90 4.27
C ARG A 12 -12.97 0.42 5.01
N ASN A 13 -12.74 0.40 6.32
CA ASN A 13 -12.81 1.59 7.17
C ASN A 13 -11.42 2.10 7.50
N ILE A 14 -11.26 3.41 7.52
CA ILE A 14 -10.09 4.08 8.10
C ILE A 14 -10.29 4.08 9.61
N ILE A 15 -9.27 3.69 10.34
CA ILE A 15 -9.25 3.71 11.81
C ILE A 15 -8.74 5.07 12.25
N ASP A 16 -9.54 5.81 13.01
CA ASP A 16 -9.14 7.08 13.62
C ASP A 16 -8.72 6.82 15.06
N LEU A 17 -7.41 6.79 15.29
CA LEU A 17 -6.83 6.64 16.63
C LEU A 17 -6.67 8.02 17.25
N LYS A 18 -7.41 8.24 18.33
CA LYS A 18 -7.36 9.49 19.10
C LYS A 18 -6.69 9.26 20.44
N TYR A 19 -5.65 10.02 20.71
CA TYR A 19 -4.96 10.02 22.00
C TYR A 19 -4.60 11.46 22.40
N ASN A 20 -5.14 11.94 23.48
CA ASN A 20 -5.07 13.36 23.91
C ASN A 20 -5.52 14.27 22.74
N ASN A 21 -4.65 15.22 22.33
CA ASN A 21 -4.91 16.14 21.22
C ASN A 21 -4.39 15.62 19.87
N LEU A 22 -3.94 14.37 19.79
CA LEU A 22 -3.46 13.75 18.55
C LEU A 22 -4.54 12.87 17.96
N SER A 23 -4.78 13.01 16.67
CA SER A 23 -5.61 12.11 15.86
C SER A 23 -4.74 11.56 14.72
N VAL A 24 -4.72 10.25 14.55
CA VAL A 24 -3.96 9.55 13.52
C VAL A 24 -4.91 8.63 12.78
N LYS A 25 -5.01 8.83 11.47
CA LYS A 25 -5.87 8.05 10.59
C LYS A 25 -5.06 6.94 9.92
N ILE A 26 -5.45 5.71 10.15
CA ILE A 26 -4.76 4.52 9.65
C ILE A 26 -5.63 3.79 8.65
N LEU A 27 -5.04 3.49 7.49
CA LEU A 27 -5.61 2.56 6.52
C LEU A 27 -5.13 1.14 6.86
N PRO A 28 -5.98 0.27 7.45
CA PRO A 28 -5.60 -1.10 7.73
C PRO A 28 -5.68 -1.95 6.45
N LEU A 29 -4.67 -2.77 6.23
CA LEU A 29 -4.62 -3.80 5.20
C LEU A 29 -4.28 -5.13 5.84
N ILE A 30 -5.16 -6.11 5.67
CA ILE A 30 -4.98 -7.43 6.26
C ILE A 30 -4.36 -8.36 5.23
N CYS A 31 -3.18 -8.89 5.58
CA CYS A 31 -2.48 -9.92 4.83
C CYS A 31 -2.41 -9.61 3.33
N TYR A 32 -3.01 -10.44 2.50
CA TYR A 32 -2.94 -10.38 1.03
C TYR A 32 -3.65 -9.16 0.42
N GLU A 33 -4.40 -8.37 1.18
CA GLU A 33 -4.97 -7.12 0.69
C GLU A 33 -3.92 -6.14 0.14
N ILE A 34 -2.67 -6.26 0.61
CA ILE A 34 -1.55 -5.41 0.19
C ILE A 34 -1.20 -5.53 -1.29
N ILE A 35 -1.55 -6.63 -1.95
CA ILE A 35 -1.18 -6.86 -3.35
C ILE A 35 -1.99 -6.03 -4.36
N TYR A 36 -3.17 -5.56 -3.98
CA TYR A 36 -4.09 -4.88 -4.89
C TYR A 36 -3.66 -3.43 -5.16
N SER A 37 -3.07 -3.19 -6.34
CA SER A 37 -2.73 -1.84 -6.82
C SER A 37 -3.96 -1.07 -7.28
N GLY A 38 -3.98 0.25 -7.02
CA GLY A 38 -5.00 1.17 -7.57
C GLY A 38 -6.44 0.97 -7.06
N LYS A 39 -6.70 -0.05 -6.22
CA LYS A 39 -8.04 -0.35 -5.67
C LYS A 39 -8.12 -0.15 -4.16
N ILE A 40 -6.98 0.04 -3.51
CA ILE A 40 -6.92 0.14 -2.04
C ILE A 40 -7.35 1.53 -1.57
N PHE A 41 -7.07 2.55 -2.36
CA PHE A 41 -7.21 3.95 -1.99
C PHE A 41 -8.57 4.50 -2.42
N THR A 42 -9.66 3.96 -1.91
CA THR A 42 -11.02 4.48 -2.17
C THR A 42 -11.26 5.82 -1.47
N ASN A 43 -10.49 6.12 -0.43
CA ASN A 43 -10.46 7.40 0.27
C ASN A 43 -9.01 7.66 0.69
N SER A 44 -8.41 8.72 0.19
CA SER A 44 -7.02 9.08 0.47
C SER A 44 -6.83 9.85 1.79
N ASN A 45 -7.87 10.00 2.59
CA ASN A 45 -7.80 10.75 3.86
C ASN A 45 -7.31 9.86 5.01
N PHE A 46 -6.09 9.36 4.90
CA PHE A 46 -5.37 8.63 5.95
C PHE A 46 -3.91 9.11 6.02
N ASP A 47 -3.29 8.88 7.19
CA ASP A 47 -1.93 9.33 7.48
C ASP A 47 -0.92 8.22 7.21
N TYR A 48 -1.26 6.99 7.59
CA TYR A 48 -0.40 5.82 7.51
C TYR A 48 -1.15 4.60 6.96
N ILE A 49 -0.40 3.68 6.35
CA ILE A 49 -0.88 2.34 6.04
C ILE A 49 -0.34 1.39 7.11
N LEU A 50 -1.21 0.57 7.68
CA LEU A 50 -0.84 -0.52 8.58
C LEU A 50 -1.17 -1.85 7.89
N ASN A 51 -0.15 -2.63 7.56
CA ASN A 51 -0.33 -3.97 7.02
C ASN A 51 0.03 -5.03 8.08
N ILE A 52 -0.94 -5.85 8.43
CA ILE A 52 -0.79 -6.98 9.36
C ILE A 52 -0.90 -8.26 8.55
N SER A 53 0.11 -9.13 8.62
CA SER A 53 0.22 -10.30 7.76
C SER A 53 0.70 -11.55 8.50
N GLU A 54 0.25 -12.70 8.02
CA GLU A 54 0.82 -14.02 8.32
C GLU A 54 1.45 -14.55 7.02
N ASP A 55 2.78 -14.56 6.97
CA ASP A 55 3.52 -14.99 5.78
C ASP A 55 3.97 -16.47 5.86
N GLY A 56 3.68 -17.15 6.97
CA GLY A 56 4.02 -18.57 7.15
C GLY A 56 3.40 -19.51 6.13
N TRP A 57 2.29 -19.09 5.49
CA TRP A 57 1.66 -19.82 4.40
C TRP A 57 2.56 -20.02 3.17
N PHE A 58 3.53 -19.13 2.96
CA PHE A 58 4.47 -19.22 1.84
C PHE A 58 5.61 -20.22 2.08
N GLY A 59 5.79 -20.70 3.33
CA GLY A 59 6.87 -21.58 3.70
C GLY A 59 8.25 -20.99 3.39
N LYS A 60 9.20 -21.86 3.03
CA LYS A 60 10.58 -21.47 2.66
C LYS A 60 10.70 -21.14 1.17
N SER A 61 9.78 -20.35 0.65
CA SER A 61 9.78 -19.92 -0.76
C SER A 61 10.18 -18.44 -0.88
N ILE A 62 10.19 -17.91 -2.10
CA ILE A 62 10.34 -16.47 -2.37
C ILE A 62 9.09 -15.66 -2.01
N GLY A 63 7.98 -16.32 -1.63
CA GLY A 63 6.70 -15.69 -1.35
C GLY A 63 6.73 -14.57 -0.33
N PRO A 64 7.39 -14.71 0.83
CA PRO A 64 7.51 -13.63 1.82
C PRO A 64 8.16 -12.36 1.27
N GLU A 65 9.22 -12.49 0.47
CA GLU A 65 9.90 -11.36 -0.16
C GLU A 65 9.04 -10.69 -1.23
N GLN A 66 8.35 -11.47 -2.05
CA GLN A 66 7.41 -10.94 -3.03
C GLN A 66 6.25 -10.23 -2.35
N HIS A 67 5.67 -10.81 -1.31
CA HIS A 67 4.60 -10.20 -0.54
C HIS A 67 5.06 -8.91 0.15
N PHE A 68 6.27 -8.91 0.70
CA PHE A 68 6.88 -7.70 1.26
C PHE A 68 7.10 -6.61 0.21
N THR A 69 7.53 -6.97 -1.01
CA THR A 69 7.75 -6.02 -2.11
C THR A 69 6.47 -5.27 -2.48
N HIS A 70 5.30 -5.91 -2.39
CA HIS A 70 4.03 -5.20 -2.57
C HIS A 70 3.80 -4.09 -1.55
N SER A 71 4.32 -4.26 -0.32
CA SER A 71 4.25 -3.19 0.70
C SER A 71 5.05 -1.96 0.28
N ILE A 72 6.22 -2.15 -0.32
CA ILE A 72 7.04 -1.06 -0.87
C ILE A 72 6.27 -0.30 -1.95
N PHE A 73 5.66 -1.01 -2.89
CA PHE A 73 4.84 -0.37 -3.92
C PHE A 73 3.65 0.40 -3.34
N ARG A 74 2.98 -0.12 -2.32
CA ARG A 74 1.85 0.60 -1.68
C ARG A 74 2.30 1.88 -0.99
N ALA A 75 3.47 1.91 -0.36
CA ALA A 75 4.03 3.12 0.21
C ALA A 75 4.27 4.19 -0.87
N ILE A 76 4.90 3.82 -1.99
CA ILE A 76 5.16 4.70 -3.14
C ILE A 76 3.85 5.20 -3.75
N GLU A 77 2.93 4.30 -4.06
CA GLU A 77 1.65 4.63 -4.70
C GLU A 77 0.80 5.58 -3.87
N SER A 78 0.81 5.43 -2.56
CA SER A 78 0.05 6.29 -1.66
C SER A 78 0.75 7.59 -1.32
N GLY A 79 2.08 7.63 -1.36
CA GLY A 79 2.89 8.71 -0.80
C GLY A 79 2.83 8.74 0.73
N LYS A 80 2.57 7.60 1.37
CA LYS A 80 2.41 7.50 2.83
C LYS A 80 3.40 6.50 3.40
N TYR A 81 3.75 6.67 4.67
CA TYR A 81 4.46 5.64 5.41
C TYR A 81 3.63 4.36 5.49
N LEU A 82 4.28 3.23 5.33
CA LEU A 82 3.69 1.93 5.54
C LEU A 82 4.41 1.22 6.69
N ILE A 83 3.63 0.83 7.67
CA ILE A 83 4.06 0.05 8.83
C ILE A 83 3.57 -1.38 8.59
N ARG A 84 4.51 -2.31 8.47
CA ARG A 84 4.19 -3.73 8.27
C ARG A 84 4.59 -4.53 9.50
N SER A 85 3.65 -5.31 10.01
CA SER A 85 3.87 -6.35 11.01
C SER A 85 3.52 -7.70 10.40
N ALA A 86 4.50 -8.56 10.23
CA ALA A 86 4.32 -9.87 9.63
C ALA A 86 4.82 -10.98 10.56
N ASN A 87 3.93 -11.93 10.87
CA ASN A 87 4.32 -13.18 11.50
C ASN A 87 4.92 -14.10 10.43
N ASN A 88 6.03 -14.74 10.74
CA ASN A 88 6.79 -15.57 9.79
C ASN A 88 7.10 -14.86 8.45
N GLY A 89 7.38 -13.56 8.51
CA GLY A 89 7.65 -12.73 7.33
C GLY A 89 8.60 -11.59 7.65
N ILE A 90 8.58 -10.57 6.79
CA ILE A 90 9.39 -9.37 6.96
C ILE A 90 8.52 -8.26 7.55
N SER A 91 8.85 -7.83 8.77
CA SER A 91 8.25 -6.63 9.39
C SER A 91 9.10 -5.41 9.09
N ALA A 92 8.49 -4.28 8.77
CA ALA A 92 9.26 -3.10 8.35
C ALA A 92 8.49 -1.79 8.51
N ILE A 93 9.27 -0.70 8.51
CA ILE A 93 8.80 0.66 8.29
C ILE A 93 9.33 1.11 6.94
N ILE A 94 8.42 1.48 6.05
CA ILE A 94 8.69 1.87 4.68
C ILE A 94 8.23 3.31 4.50
N ASN A 95 9.12 4.18 4.05
CA ASN A 95 8.77 5.57 3.83
C ASN A 95 8.03 5.80 2.49
N PRO A 96 7.48 6.99 2.25
CA PRO A 96 6.70 7.29 1.04
C PRO A 96 7.45 7.17 -0.29
N THR A 97 8.78 7.12 -0.26
CA THR A 97 9.60 6.90 -1.47
C THR A 97 9.93 5.43 -1.70
N GLY A 98 9.44 4.53 -0.85
CA GLY A 98 9.70 3.10 -0.92
C GLY A 98 11.00 2.66 -0.24
N PHE A 99 11.71 3.56 0.42
CA PHE A 99 12.91 3.19 1.17
C PHE A 99 12.53 2.49 2.48
N VAL A 100 13.15 1.35 2.75
CA VAL A 100 12.96 0.57 3.98
C VAL A 100 13.86 1.14 5.08
N GLU A 101 13.28 1.93 5.96
CA GLU A 101 14.04 2.62 7.02
C GLU A 101 14.48 1.66 8.12
N LYS A 102 13.57 0.74 8.50
CA LYS A 102 13.84 -0.27 9.51
C LYS A 102 13.17 -1.57 9.12
N LYS A 103 13.80 -2.69 9.41
CA LYS A 103 13.21 -4.01 9.18
C LYS A 103 13.64 -5.05 10.21
N ILE A 104 12.77 -6.04 10.43
CA ILE A 104 13.06 -7.32 11.03
C ILE A 104 12.98 -8.33 9.91
N SER A 105 14.10 -8.99 9.61
CA SER A 105 14.20 -9.96 8.53
C SER A 105 13.44 -11.25 8.85
N PHE A 106 13.08 -11.98 7.80
CA PHE A 106 12.47 -13.30 7.90
C PHE A 106 13.23 -14.20 8.89
N GLY A 107 12.51 -14.92 9.74
CA GLY A 107 13.07 -15.82 10.75
C GLY A 107 13.59 -15.14 12.01
N ASN A 108 13.55 -13.82 12.11
CA ASN A 108 13.94 -13.09 13.31
C ASN A 108 12.72 -12.55 14.06
N SER A 109 12.86 -12.45 15.39
CA SER A 109 11.87 -11.84 16.27
C SER A 109 12.41 -10.51 16.79
N GLY A 110 11.51 -9.55 17.03
CA GLY A 110 11.90 -8.26 17.58
C GLY A 110 10.75 -7.25 17.55
N TYR A 111 11.11 -6.00 17.79
CA TYR A 111 10.20 -4.87 17.67
C TYR A 111 10.87 -3.71 16.95
N ILE A 112 10.07 -2.83 16.37
CA ILE A 112 10.52 -1.62 15.70
C ILE A 112 9.66 -0.46 16.21
N ASP A 113 10.31 0.56 16.77
CA ASP A 113 9.65 1.80 17.13
C ASP A 113 9.55 2.72 15.91
N PHE A 114 8.35 3.25 15.70
CA PHE A 114 8.05 4.24 14.68
C PHE A 114 7.67 5.57 15.35
N SER A 115 8.43 6.61 15.07
CA SER A 115 8.25 7.93 15.66
C SER A 115 8.06 9.05 14.63
N GLU A 116 7.98 8.72 13.34
CA GLU A 116 7.79 9.73 12.28
C GLU A 116 6.40 10.37 12.39
N LYS A 117 6.36 11.68 12.54
CA LYS A 117 5.12 12.46 12.66
C LYS A 117 4.73 13.16 11.35
N ARG A 118 5.58 13.09 10.30
CA ARG A 118 5.32 13.79 9.07
C ARG A 118 4.25 13.09 8.25
N VAL A 119 3.10 13.71 8.16
CA VAL A 119 2.04 13.30 7.23
C VAL A 119 2.31 13.96 5.89
N LEU A 120 2.45 13.17 4.84
CA LEU A 120 2.67 13.64 3.47
C LEU A 120 1.36 13.65 2.68
N ASN A 121 1.31 14.50 1.65
CA ASN A 121 0.19 14.53 0.75
C ASN A 121 0.09 13.23 -0.05
N SER A 122 -1.14 12.86 -0.39
CA SER A 122 -1.41 11.69 -1.24
C SER A 122 -0.95 11.94 -2.66
N THR A 123 -0.46 10.89 -3.32
CA THR A 123 -0.05 10.96 -4.73
C THR A 123 -1.25 11.09 -5.67
N LEU A 124 -1.00 11.51 -6.91
CA LEU A 124 -2.02 11.47 -7.96
C LEU A 124 -2.52 10.05 -8.22
N PHE A 125 -1.62 9.07 -8.14
CA PHE A 125 -1.99 7.66 -8.30
C PHE A 125 -2.94 7.19 -7.21
N SER A 126 -2.75 7.61 -5.96
CA SER A 126 -3.67 7.23 -4.87
C SER A 126 -5.07 7.82 -5.05
N GLN A 127 -5.19 8.95 -5.75
CA GLN A 127 -6.46 9.61 -6.03
C GLN A 127 -7.17 9.02 -7.25
N LEU A 128 -6.44 8.76 -8.32
CA LEU A 128 -6.96 8.33 -9.62
C LEU A 128 -6.92 6.81 -9.81
N GLY A 129 -6.03 6.12 -9.10
CA GLY A 129 -5.82 4.68 -9.24
C GLY A 129 -5.52 4.30 -10.70
N ASN A 130 -6.08 3.19 -11.13
CA ASN A 130 -5.90 2.65 -12.48
C ASN A 130 -6.46 3.55 -13.60
N LYS A 131 -7.25 4.59 -13.26
CA LYS A 131 -7.69 5.58 -14.25
C LYS A 131 -6.52 6.35 -14.86
N MET A 132 -5.40 6.50 -14.13
CA MET A 132 -4.19 7.12 -14.69
C MET A 132 -3.68 6.39 -15.93
N PHE A 133 -3.75 5.06 -15.96
CA PHE A 133 -3.35 4.28 -17.11
C PHE A 133 -4.19 4.60 -18.34
N LEU A 134 -5.50 4.72 -18.18
CA LEU A 134 -6.40 5.13 -19.28
C LEU A 134 -6.08 6.54 -19.79
N ILE A 135 -5.80 7.48 -18.90
CA ILE A 135 -5.42 8.85 -19.28
C ILE A 135 -4.13 8.83 -20.10
N ILE A 136 -3.12 8.07 -19.69
CA ILE A 136 -1.85 7.95 -20.41
C ILE A 136 -2.06 7.34 -21.79
N ILE A 137 -2.86 6.28 -21.90
CA ILE A 137 -3.19 5.67 -23.20
C ILE A 137 -3.89 6.67 -24.12
N LEU A 138 -4.90 7.38 -23.64
CA LEU A 138 -5.61 8.37 -24.42
C LEU A 138 -4.70 9.51 -24.90
N LEU A 139 -3.80 9.98 -24.02
CA LEU A 139 -2.80 10.98 -24.38
C LEU A 139 -1.86 10.45 -25.46
N TYR A 140 -1.40 9.22 -25.34
CA TYR A 140 -0.51 8.59 -26.31
C TYR A 140 -1.19 8.44 -27.69
N ILE A 141 -2.44 7.99 -27.72
CA ILE A 141 -3.25 7.90 -28.94
C ILE A 141 -3.40 9.28 -29.57
N PHE A 142 -3.74 10.30 -28.78
CA PHE A 142 -3.87 11.67 -29.25
C PHE A 142 -2.58 12.20 -29.88
N LEU A 143 -1.43 11.95 -29.26
CA LEU A 143 -0.13 12.36 -29.79
C LEU A 143 0.20 11.69 -31.12
N ILE A 144 -0.12 10.39 -31.28
CA ILE A 144 0.06 9.68 -32.57
C ILE A 144 -0.78 10.31 -33.66
N PHE A 145 -2.06 10.54 -33.42
CA PHE A 145 -2.93 11.15 -34.43
C PHE A 145 -2.51 12.58 -34.77
N SER A 146 -2.13 13.37 -33.79
CA SER A 146 -1.64 14.73 -34.00
C SER A 146 -0.36 14.75 -34.84
N SER A 147 0.61 13.89 -34.49
CA SER A 147 1.88 13.78 -35.23
C SER A 147 1.67 13.33 -36.68
N ASN A 148 0.75 12.38 -36.93
CA ASN A 148 0.46 11.92 -38.30
C ASN A 148 -0.21 13.02 -39.14
N ARG A 149 -1.02 13.87 -38.54
CA ARG A 149 -1.66 15.01 -39.22
C ARG A 149 -0.61 16.01 -39.68
N PHE A 150 0.33 16.41 -38.81
CA PHE A 150 1.41 17.34 -39.14
C PHE A 150 2.43 16.80 -40.17
N ARG A 151 2.55 15.49 -40.33
CA ARG A 151 3.44 14.90 -41.33
C ARG A 151 2.81 14.81 -42.72
N ASN A 152 1.48 14.91 -42.82
CA ASN A 152 0.73 14.79 -44.08
C ASN A 152 0.29 16.16 -44.65
N GLU A 153 0.64 17.26 -43.95
CA GLU A 153 0.60 18.63 -44.46
C GLU A 153 1.97 19.06 -44.98
#